data_e6677fd7d29fd7e37894fb11560ac4d5
#
_entry.id   e6677fd7d29fd7e37894fb11560ac4d5
#
_cell.length_a   1.000
_cell.length_b   1.000
_cell.length_c   1.000
_cell.angle_alpha   90.00
_cell.angle_beta   90.00
_cell.angle_gamma   90.00
#
_symmetry.space_group_name_H-M   'P 1'
#
loop_
_entity.id
_entity.type
_entity.pdbx_description
1 polymer ?
#
loop_
_entity_poly.entity_id
_entity_poly.type
_entity_poly.pdbx_seq_one_letter_code
_entity_poly.pdbx_strand_id
1 'polypeptide(L)'
;MSHITEMHEKKARRIKLNGVFYASVSSASFGFSPLFSLALLHAGLSNFDVLSYRWLIAGLVLMIYAFSKKKTLCLYSYDEAWKIFVLSALRAITSVTLLIGYANISSGIAATINFTYPIIVALSMMIFFGEKRSIIDIAAICMSIFGVYLLASGDSIVVAGGNTKLGLASSMVSAISFAAYYILMKKLRADKIEVVKFTTWVMMLSAFYFIIAALLFEGRLTAIPDFRSWMNLLGLGLWATMVSNITGVKAIRRIGPTHTSILGALQPVTAVILGVLFLGEHLYTRSIIGVTLILIAVSVIVFHQKK
;
A
#
# COMPACT_ATOMS: atom_id res chain seq x y z
N MET A 1 -39.04 -7.07 -18.34
CA MET A 1 -38.42 -6.89 -17.02
C MET A 1 -37.13 -7.69 -16.84
N SER A 2 -37.02 -8.93 -17.32
CA SER A 2 -35.81 -9.79 -17.16
C SER A 2 -34.53 -9.24 -17.80
N HIS A 3 -34.60 -8.65 -19.00
CA HIS A 3 -33.43 -8.15 -19.74
C HIS A 3 -32.74 -6.94 -19.04
N ILE A 4 -33.51 -6.04 -18.43
CA ILE A 4 -32.97 -4.86 -17.70
C ILE A 4 -32.28 -5.33 -16.41
N THR A 5 -32.87 -6.28 -15.70
CA THR A 5 -32.28 -6.86 -14.48
C THR A 5 -30.96 -7.57 -14.79
N GLU A 6 -30.93 -8.36 -15.86
CA GLU A 6 -29.72 -9.05 -16.30
C GLU A 6 -28.60 -8.08 -16.73
N MET A 7 -28.94 -6.98 -17.40
CA MET A 7 -27.98 -5.92 -17.73
C MET A 7 -27.42 -5.24 -16.48
N HIS A 8 -28.25 -4.97 -15.47
CA HIS A 8 -27.80 -4.38 -14.21
C HIS A 8 -26.88 -5.33 -13.44
N GLU A 9 -27.18 -6.62 -13.39
CA GLU A 9 -26.31 -7.63 -12.77
C GLU A 9 -24.97 -7.76 -13.48
N LYS A 10 -24.94 -7.84 -14.82
CA LYS A 10 -23.72 -7.88 -15.61
C LYS A 10 -22.86 -6.64 -15.37
N LYS A 11 -23.45 -5.45 -15.28
CA LYS A 11 -22.76 -4.20 -14.98
C LYS A 11 -22.19 -4.20 -13.57
N ALA A 12 -22.95 -4.62 -12.58
CA ALA A 12 -22.50 -4.72 -11.18
C ALA A 12 -21.33 -5.72 -11.04
N ARG A 13 -21.43 -6.88 -11.67
CA ARG A 13 -20.37 -7.90 -11.71
C ARG A 13 -19.09 -7.36 -12.36
N ARG A 14 -19.20 -6.62 -13.46
CA ARG A 14 -18.05 -5.99 -14.13
C ARG A 14 -17.37 -4.95 -13.24
N ILE A 15 -18.14 -4.17 -12.46
CA ILE A 15 -17.58 -3.19 -11.51
C ILE A 15 -16.79 -3.90 -10.42
N LYS A 16 -17.32 -4.99 -9.84
CA LYS A 16 -16.63 -5.79 -8.83
C LYS A 16 -15.32 -6.40 -9.37
N LEU A 17 -15.37 -7.04 -10.55
CA LEU A 17 -14.18 -7.64 -11.19
C LEU A 17 -13.10 -6.61 -11.46
N ASN A 18 -13.46 -5.43 -11.97
CA ASN A 18 -12.52 -4.32 -12.14
C ASN A 18 -11.94 -3.86 -10.80
N GLY A 19 -12.72 -3.88 -9.73
CA GLY A 19 -12.25 -3.56 -8.39
C GLY A 19 -11.18 -4.54 -7.89
N VAL A 20 -11.41 -5.83 -8.07
CA VAL A 20 -10.43 -6.89 -7.76
C VAL A 20 -9.15 -6.73 -8.59
N PHE A 21 -9.28 -6.49 -9.90
CA PHE A 21 -8.14 -6.24 -10.77
C PHE A 21 -7.31 -5.04 -10.27
N TYR A 22 -7.95 -3.92 -9.94
CA TYR A 22 -7.24 -2.75 -9.42
C TYR A 22 -6.58 -3.02 -8.08
N ALA A 23 -7.20 -3.77 -7.17
CA ALA A 23 -6.60 -4.15 -5.90
C ALA A 23 -5.36 -5.03 -6.10
N SER A 24 -5.44 -6.02 -7.01
CA SER A 24 -4.31 -6.90 -7.34
C SER A 24 -3.15 -6.13 -7.95
N VAL A 25 -3.41 -5.23 -8.91
CA VAL A 25 -2.38 -4.36 -9.51
C VAL A 25 -1.77 -3.44 -8.46
N SER A 26 -2.57 -2.84 -7.59
CA SER A 26 -2.10 -1.98 -6.50
C SER A 26 -1.12 -2.73 -5.60
N SER A 27 -1.50 -3.91 -5.16
CA SER A 27 -0.73 -4.72 -4.21
C SER A 27 0.55 -5.27 -4.84
N ALA A 28 0.45 -5.83 -6.05
CA ALA A 28 1.61 -6.32 -6.77
C ALA A 28 2.62 -5.19 -7.09
N SER A 29 2.14 -4.02 -7.55
CA SER A 29 3.01 -2.86 -7.81
C SER A 29 3.72 -2.39 -6.54
N PHE A 30 3.01 -2.36 -5.40
CA PHE A 30 3.61 -1.96 -4.13
C PHE A 30 4.64 -2.97 -3.61
N GLY A 31 4.52 -4.23 -3.97
CA GLY A 31 5.49 -5.28 -3.65
C GLY A 31 6.89 -5.05 -4.20
N PHE A 32 7.07 -4.16 -5.20
CA PHE A 32 8.39 -3.71 -5.68
C PHE A 32 9.04 -2.68 -4.74
N SER A 33 8.31 -2.08 -3.81
CA SER A 33 8.81 -1.00 -2.98
C SER A 33 10.05 -1.36 -2.16
N PRO A 34 10.15 -2.52 -1.47
CA PRO A 34 11.36 -2.88 -0.73
C PRO A 34 12.59 -2.97 -1.63
N LEU A 35 12.48 -3.58 -2.81
CA LEU A 35 13.58 -3.75 -3.77
C LEU A 35 14.22 -2.40 -4.13
N PHE A 36 13.42 -1.45 -4.57
CA PHE A 36 13.92 -0.13 -4.95
C PHE A 36 14.36 0.71 -3.75
N SER A 37 13.62 0.65 -2.63
CA SER A 37 13.95 1.44 -1.44
C SER A 37 15.27 1.01 -0.81
N LEU A 38 15.51 -0.30 -0.66
CA LEU A 38 16.75 -0.82 -0.10
C LEU A 38 17.95 -0.49 -1.00
N ALA A 39 17.79 -0.58 -2.33
CA ALA A 39 18.84 -0.17 -3.26
C ALA A 39 19.23 1.31 -3.11
N LEU A 40 18.28 2.20 -2.84
CA LEU A 40 18.51 3.61 -2.61
C LEU A 40 19.15 3.90 -1.25
N LEU A 41 18.74 3.20 -0.19
CA LEU A 41 19.37 3.30 1.13
C LEU A 41 20.83 2.82 1.08
N HIS A 42 21.12 1.72 0.37
CA HIS A 42 22.49 1.25 0.16
C HIS A 42 23.35 2.21 -0.69
N ALA A 43 22.72 3.01 -1.54
CA ALA A 43 23.40 4.08 -2.29
C ALA A 43 23.69 5.33 -1.45
N GLY A 44 23.36 5.33 -0.15
CA GLY A 44 23.65 6.40 0.81
C GLY A 44 22.57 7.46 0.97
N LEU A 45 21.37 7.28 0.38
CA LEU A 45 20.24 8.15 0.66
C LEU A 45 19.64 7.81 2.03
N SER A 46 19.15 8.83 2.73
CA SER A 46 18.44 8.65 3.98
C SER A 46 17.00 8.15 3.78
N ASN A 47 16.35 7.75 4.86
CA ASN A 47 14.93 7.39 4.82
C ASN A 47 14.06 8.56 4.33
N PHE A 48 14.35 9.78 4.77
CA PHE A 48 13.58 10.96 4.38
C PHE A 48 13.86 11.38 2.93
N ASP A 49 15.10 11.22 2.45
CA ASP A 49 15.46 11.46 1.04
C ASP A 49 14.63 10.54 0.11
N VAL A 50 14.68 9.23 0.37
CA VAL A 50 13.96 8.22 -0.41
C VAL A 50 12.46 8.51 -0.42
N LEU A 51 11.87 8.84 0.73
CA LEU A 51 10.46 9.15 0.83
C LEU A 51 10.11 10.48 0.15
N SER A 52 10.93 11.51 0.32
CA SER A 52 10.73 12.80 -0.35
C SER A 52 10.68 12.65 -1.87
N TYR A 53 11.72 12.05 -2.44
CA TYR A 53 11.82 11.87 -3.87
C TYR A 53 10.74 10.97 -4.46
N ARG A 54 10.43 9.82 -3.81
CA ARG A 54 9.41 8.90 -4.33
C ARG A 54 8.03 9.54 -4.42
N TRP A 55 7.63 10.27 -3.37
CA TRP A 55 6.32 10.92 -3.33
C TRP A 55 6.27 12.14 -4.25
N LEU A 56 7.37 12.90 -4.33
CA LEU A 56 7.48 14.08 -5.20
C LEU A 56 7.39 13.67 -6.69
N ILE A 57 8.18 12.69 -7.12
CA ILE A 57 8.16 12.20 -8.50
C ILE A 57 6.76 11.69 -8.87
N ALA A 58 6.17 10.87 -8.00
CA ALA A 58 4.81 10.34 -8.22
C ALA A 58 3.77 11.46 -8.33
N GLY A 59 3.83 12.44 -7.44
CA GLY A 59 2.91 13.59 -7.41
C GLY A 59 3.06 14.50 -8.61
N LEU A 60 4.30 14.84 -8.99
CA LEU A 60 4.59 15.69 -10.15
C LEU A 60 4.12 15.06 -11.46
N VAL A 61 4.43 13.79 -11.69
CA VAL A 61 3.99 13.09 -12.92
C VAL A 61 2.47 13.00 -12.99
N LEU A 62 1.82 12.75 -11.86
CA LEU A 62 0.35 12.71 -11.83
C LEU A 62 -0.27 14.10 -12.01
N MET A 63 0.39 15.15 -11.51
CA MET A 63 -0.01 16.54 -11.71
C MET A 63 0.11 16.94 -13.20
N ILE A 64 1.24 16.62 -13.86
CA ILE A 64 1.44 16.84 -15.29
C ILE A 64 0.35 16.08 -16.10
N TYR A 65 0.08 14.82 -15.74
CA TYR A 65 -1.00 14.06 -16.36
C TYR A 65 -2.36 14.73 -16.18
N ALA A 66 -2.67 15.25 -14.99
CA ALA A 66 -3.92 15.94 -14.73
C ALA A 66 -4.07 17.20 -15.60
N PHE A 67 -3.02 18.01 -15.72
CA PHE A 67 -3.01 19.19 -16.59
C PHE A 67 -3.16 18.81 -18.08
N SER A 68 -2.45 17.80 -18.55
CA SER A 68 -2.55 17.34 -19.95
C SER A 68 -3.95 16.83 -20.31
N LYS A 69 -4.68 16.27 -19.34
CA LYS A 69 -6.06 15.79 -19.50
C LYS A 69 -7.11 16.83 -19.08
N LYS A 70 -6.71 18.07 -18.84
CA LYS A 70 -7.59 19.18 -18.39
C LYS A 70 -8.44 18.80 -17.17
N LYS A 71 -7.87 17.96 -16.28
CA LYS A 71 -8.54 17.58 -15.03
C LYS A 71 -8.36 18.68 -14.00
N THR A 72 -9.43 19.01 -13.30
CA THR A 72 -9.40 20.02 -12.26
C THR A 72 -8.74 19.49 -10.99
N LEU A 73 -7.64 20.12 -10.58
CA LEU A 73 -6.97 19.86 -9.30
C LEU A 73 -7.43 20.86 -8.20
N CYS A 74 -8.25 21.85 -8.53
CA CYS A 74 -8.72 22.84 -7.58
C CYS A 74 -9.51 22.20 -6.44
N LEU A 75 -9.19 22.59 -5.20
CA LEU A 75 -9.94 22.20 -3.99
C LEU A 75 -11.05 23.21 -3.78
N TYR A 76 -12.30 22.80 -3.97
CA TYR A 76 -13.45 23.70 -3.95
C TYR A 76 -14.00 23.96 -2.55
N SER A 77 -13.66 23.13 -1.57
CA SER A 77 -14.16 23.28 -0.21
C SER A 77 -13.10 22.98 0.84
N TYR A 78 -13.21 23.62 1.99
CA TYR A 78 -12.40 23.33 3.17
C TYR A 78 -12.53 21.86 3.61
N ASP A 79 -13.73 21.31 3.52
CA ASP A 79 -14.00 19.90 3.85
C ASP A 79 -13.20 18.93 2.98
N GLU A 80 -13.08 19.21 1.67
CA GLU A 80 -12.28 18.41 0.75
C GLU A 80 -10.77 18.50 1.09
N ALA A 81 -10.29 19.72 1.34
CA ALA A 81 -8.89 19.97 1.70
C ALA A 81 -8.52 19.28 3.02
N TRP A 82 -9.36 19.36 4.04
CA TRP A 82 -9.16 18.72 5.34
C TRP A 82 -9.08 17.19 5.22
N LYS A 83 -9.99 16.56 4.45
CA LYS A 83 -9.97 15.11 4.21
C LYS A 83 -8.67 14.66 3.57
N ILE A 84 -8.21 15.40 2.56
CA ILE A 84 -6.95 15.10 1.87
C ILE A 84 -5.77 15.29 2.82
N PHE A 85 -5.76 16.35 3.63
CA PHE A 85 -4.71 16.61 4.61
C PHE A 85 -4.58 15.46 5.62
N VAL A 86 -5.67 15.03 6.23
CA VAL A 86 -5.67 13.94 7.22
C VAL A 86 -5.23 12.62 6.57
N LEU A 87 -5.74 12.30 5.38
CA LEU A 87 -5.41 11.05 4.70
C LEU A 87 -3.97 11.04 4.16
N SER A 88 -3.43 12.18 3.74
CA SER A 88 -2.01 12.30 3.36
C SER A 88 -1.08 12.15 4.56
N ALA A 89 -1.44 12.70 5.73
CA ALA A 89 -0.68 12.52 6.97
C ALA A 89 -0.63 11.04 7.38
N LEU A 90 -1.75 10.33 7.33
CA LEU A 90 -1.78 8.89 7.62
C LEU A 90 -0.92 8.07 6.65
N ARG A 91 -0.92 8.44 5.35
CA ARG A 91 -0.05 7.81 4.35
C ARG A 91 1.42 8.09 4.62
N ALA A 92 1.76 9.30 5.02
CA ALA A 92 3.13 9.67 5.39
C ALA A 92 3.59 8.89 6.63
N ILE A 93 2.78 8.86 7.70
CA ILE A 93 3.07 8.08 8.92
C ILE A 93 3.28 6.61 8.57
N THR A 94 2.38 6.01 7.78
CA THR A 94 2.51 4.62 7.31
C THR A 94 3.85 4.39 6.60
N SER A 95 4.23 5.30 5.71
CA SER A 95 5.44 5.14 4.89
C SER A 95 6.72 5.25 5.69
N VAL A 96 6.82 6.26 6.57
CA VAL A 96 8.03 6.46 7.38
C VAL A 96 8.18 5.37 8.45
N THR A 97 7.10 5.00 9.12
CA THR A 97 7.16 3.99 10.18
C THR A 97 7.45 2.59 9.63
N LEU A 98 6.95 2.26 8.42
CA LEU A 98 7.30 1.01 7.77
C LEU A 98 8.77 0.98 7.33
N LEU A 99 9.29 2.09 6.81
CA LEU A 99 10.69 2.18 6.41
C LEU A 99 11.64 2.12 7.60
N ILE A 100 11.28 2.75 8.74
CA ILE A 100 11.98 2.56 10.01
C ILE A 100 11.93 1.10 10.46
N GLY A 101 10.80 0.43 10.27
CA GLY A 101 10.68 -1.02 10.50
C GLY A 101 11.73 -1.80 9.72
N TYR A 102 11.81 -1.61 8.42
CA TYR A 102 12.78 -2.28 7.54
C TYR A 102 14.24 -1.98 7.87
N ALA A 103 14.55 -0.80 8.40
CA ALA A 103 15.89 -0.42 8.82
C ALA A 103 16.33 -1.08 10.13
N ASN A 104 15.41 -1.58 10.95
CA ASN A 104 15.69 -2.07 12.32
C ASN A 104 15.44 -3.57 12.52
N ILE A 105 14.54 -4.18 11.74
CA ILE A 105 14.25 -5.62 11.77
C ILE A 105 14.17 -6.16 10.33
N SER A 106 14.20 -7.49 10.18
CA SER A 106 14.10 -8.08 8.86
C SER A 106 12.86 -7.58 8.13
N SER A 107 13.01 -7.31 6.83
CA SER A 107 11.93 -6.76 5.99
C SER A 107 10.70 -7.67 5.94
N GLY A 108 10.91 -8.99 5.98
CA GLY A 108 9.85 -9.99 6.03
C GLY A 108 9.01 -9.88 7.31
N ILE A 109 9.66 -9.73 8.47
CA ILE A 109 8.96 -9.58 9.76
C ILE A 109 8.23 -8.24 9.83
N ALA A 110 8.87 -7.14 9.44
CA ALA A 110 8.24 -5.84 9.38
C ALA A 110 7.00 -5.84 8.45
N ALA A 111 7.10 -6.46 7.28
CA ALA A 111 5.99 -6.63 6.35
C ALA A 111 4.86 -7.49 6.94
N THR A 112 5.20 -8.56 7.68
CA THR A 112 4.21 -9.42 8.36
C THR A 112 3.43 -8.65 9.41
N ILE A 113 4.12 -7.88 10.26
CA ILE A 113 3.47 -7.04 11.27
C ILE A 113 2.59 -5.98 10.58
N ASN A 114 3.12 -5.30 9.58
CA ASN A 114 2.33 -4.33 8.82
C ASN A 114 1.10 -5.00 8.18
N PHE A 115 1.21 -6.23 7.69
CA PHE A 115 0.08 -6.97 7.09
C PHE A 115 -0.98 -7.43 8.11
N THR A 116 -0.92 -7.03 9.37
CA THR A 116 -2.05 -7.16 10.30
C THR A 116 -3.15 -6.11 10.05
N TYR A 117 -2.88 -5.06 9.24
CA TYR A 117 -3.85 -4.02 8.94
C TYR A 117 -5.21 -4.53 8.39
N PRO A 118 -5.32 -5.62 7.60
CA PRO A 118 -6.62 -6.12 7.14
C PRO A 118 -7.55 -6.56 8.27
N ILE A 119 -6.98 -7.11 9.37
CA ILE A 119 -7.78 -7.46 10.57
C ILE A 119 -8.37 -6.17 11.16
N ILE A 120 -7.53 -5.14 11.35
CA ILE A 120 -7.95 -3.87 11.93
C ILE A 120 -9.03 -3.23 11.05
N VAL A 121 -8.86 -3.25 9.73
CA VAL A 121 -9.87 -2.75 8.78
C VAL A 121 -11.16 -3.56 8.92
N ALA A 122 -11.11 -4.88 8.86
CA ALA A 122 -12.30 -5.74 8.92
C ALA A 122 -13.09 -5.55 10.22
N LEU A 123 -12.40 -5.58 11.37
CA LEU A 123 -13.03 -5.36 12.69
C LEU A 123 -13.64 -3.96 12.77
N SER A 124 -12.92 -2.93 12.33
CA SER A 124 -13.44 -1.56 12.35
C SER A 124 -14.66 -1.39 11.44
N MET A 125 -14.65 -2.00 10.25
CA MET A 125 -15.80 -1.96 9.34
C MET A 125 -17.01 -2.68 9.90
N MET A 126 -16.82 -3.77 10.67
CA MET A 126 -17.91 -4.43 11.39
C MET A 126 -18.47 -3.54 12.52
N ILE A 127 -17.59 -2.97 13.35
CA ILE A 127 -17.98 -2.22 14.55
C ILE A 127 -18.60 -0.86 14.18
N PHE A 128 -17.94 -0.09 13.32
CA PHE A 128 -18.34 1.29 13.03
C PHE A 128 -19.32 1.45 11.86
N PHE A 129 -19.40 0.45 10.96
CA PHE A 129 -20.26 0.54 9.78
C PHE A 129 -21.30 -0.58 9.71
N GLY A 130 -21.32 -1.49 10.70
CA GLY A 130 -22.27 -2.61 10.76
C GLY A 130 -22.14 -3.57 9.57
N GLU A 131 -20.96 -3.62 8.90
CA GLU A 131 -20.77 -4.53 7.79
C GLU A 131 -20.80 -5.98 8.27
N LYS A 132 -21.80 -6.73 7.81
CA LYS A 132 -21.85 -8.18 8.05
C LYS A 132 -20.74 -8.86 7.25
N ARG A 133 -19.95 -9.69 7.92
CA ARG A 133 -18.90 -10.48 7.28
C ARG A 133 -19.32 -11.92 7.08
N SER A 134 -19.00 -12.43 5.91
CA SER A 134 -19.08 -13.86 5.66
C SER A 134 -17.97 -14.56 6.46
N ILE A 135 -18.26 -15.78 6.92
CA ILE A 135 -17.22 -16.65 7.50
C ILE A 135 -16.08 -16.88 6.53
N ILE A 136 -16.37 -16.82 5.23
CA ILE A 136 -15.39 -16.93 4.13
C ILE A 136 -14.41 -15.76 4.16
N ASP A 137 -14.87 -14.53 4.39
CA ASP A 137 -13.98 -13.34 4.47
C ASP A 137 -13.05 -13.47 5.69
N ILE A 138 -13.56 -13.91 6.83
CA ILE A 138 -12.78 -14.12 8.05
C ILE A 138 -11.73 -15.21 7.82
N ALA A 139 -12.11 -16.35 7.25
CA ALA A 139 -11.20 -17.44 6.94
C ALA A 139 -10.09 -16.99 5.97
N ALA A 140 -10.43 -16.21 4.94
CA ALA A 140 -9.46 -15.67 3.99
C ALA A 140 -8.48 -14.68 4.65
N ILE A 141 -8.94 -13.83 5.57
CA ILE A 141 -8.07 -12.95 6.37
C ILE A 141 -7.07 -13.78 7.18
N CYS A 142 -7.56 -14.75 7.97
CA CYS A 142 -6.72 -15.61 8.80
C CYS A 142 -5.70 -16.38 7.96
N MET A 143 -6.14 -16.94 6.83
CA MET A 143 -5.28 -17.67 5.90
C MET A 143 -4.21 -16.78 5.27
N SER A 144 -4.57 -15.55 4.88
CA SER A 144 -3.60 -14.58 4.34
C SER A 144 -2.55 -14.20 5.36
N ILE A 145 -2.94 -13.94 6.61
CA ILE A 145 -2.02 -13.56 7.69
C ILE A 145 -1.08 -14.71 8.03
N PHE A 146 -1.63 -15.93 8.14
CA PHE A 146 -0.81 -17.10 8.40
C PHE A 146 0.17 -17.37 7.25
N GLY A 147 -0.26 -17.18 6.00
CA GLY A 147 0.61 -17.27 4.83
C GLY A 147 1.75 -16.24 4.86
N VAL A 148 1.45 -14.97 5.22
CA VAL A 148 2.49 -13.93 5.37
C VAL A 148 3.43 -14.22 6.54
N TYR A 149 2.92 -14.76 7.66
CA TYR A 149 3.75 -15.24 8.76
C TYR A 149 4.73 -16.33 8.32
N LEU A 150 4.28 -17.30 7.53
CA LEU A 150 5.16 -18.36 6.99
C LEU A 150 6.22 -17.78 6.05
N LEU A 151 5.91 -16.76 5.26
CA LEU A 151 6.90 -16.07 4.42
C LEU A 151 8.03 -15.46 5.26
N ALA A 152 7.70 -14.85 6.39
CA ALA A 152 8.65 -14.18 7.27
C ALA A 152 9.40 -15.13 8.23
N SER A 153 8.90 -16.35 8.44
CA SER A 153 9.39 -17.26 9.50
C SER A 153 10.80 -17.87 9.26
N GLY A 154 11.44 -17.54 8.13
CA GLY A 154 12.83 -17.94 7.84
C GLY A 154 13.86 -16.88 8.19
N ASP A 155 13.45 -15.66 8.44
CA ASP A 155 14.34 -14.52 8.63
C ASP A 155 14.79 -14.38 10.10
N SER A 156 16.03 -13.96 10.31
CA SER A 156 16.45 -13.50 11.63
C SER A 156 15.73 -12.20 11.98
N ILE A 157 15.28 -12.05 13.23
CA ILE A 157 14.55 -10.84 13.67
C ILE A 157 15.47 -9.61 13.63
N VAL A 158 16.76 -9.81 13.89
CA VAL A 158 17.71 -8.72 14.08
C VAL A 158 18.45 -8.40 12.80
N VAL A 159 18.41 -7.14 12.41
CA VAL A 159 19.31 -6.55 11.42
C VAL A 159 20.56 -6.06 12.15
N ALA A 160 21.73 -6.23 11.58
CA ALA A 160 22.99 -5.77 12.16
C ALA A 160 22.91 -4.27 12.51
N GLY A 161 23.11 -3.92 13.78
CA GLY A 161 22.98 -2.54 14.28
C GLY A 161 21.56 -2.05 14.49
N GLY A 162 20.53 -2.86 14.23
CA GLY A 162 19.13 -2.47 14.36
C GLY A 162 18.59 -2.57 15.79
N ASN A 163 17.60 -1.73 16.10
CA ASN A 163 16.86 -1.76 17.35
C ASN A 163 15.55 -2.52 17.19
N THR A 164 15.51 -3.77 17.66
CA THR A 164 14.34 -4.66 17.52
C THR A 164 13.05 -4.05 18.09
N LYS A 165 13.09 -3.39 19.25
CA LYS A 165 11.91 -2.77 19.86
C LYS A 165 11.37 -1.65 18.98
N LEU A 166 12.25 -0.80 18.44
CA LEU A 166 11.88 0.27 17.52
C LEU A 166 11.30 -0.31 16.22
N GLY A 167 11.91 -1.34 15.65
CA GLY A 167 11.44 -1.99 14.45
C GLY A 167 10.04 -2.61 14.61
N LEU A 168 9.79 -3.33 15.71
CA LEU A 168 8.48 -3.91 16.01
C LEU A 168 7.42 -2.82 16.22
N ALA A 169 7.72 -1.81 17.05
CA ALA A 169 6.79 -0.73 17.36
C ALA A 169 6.44 0.10 16.10
N SER A 170 7.44 0.47 15.30
CA SER A 170 7.22 1.25 14.09
C SER A 170 6.41 0.47 13.04
N SER A 171 6.66 -0.83 12.87
CA SER A 171 5.86 -1.69 11.97
C SER A 171 4.40 -1.79 12.42
N MET A 172 4.14 -1.86 13.74
CA MET A 172 2.77 -1.86 14.28
C MET A 172 2.08 -0.51 14.08
N VAL A 173 2.76 0.61 14.31
CA VAL A 173 2.23 1.96 14.03
C VAL A 173 1.91 2.10 12.54
N SER A 174 2.74 1.55 11.66
CA SER A 174 2.47 1.50 10.23
C SER A 174 1.17 0.76 9.92
N ALA A 175 0.96 -0.43 10.51
CA ALA A 175 -0.27 -1.20 10.32
C ALA A 175 -1.52 -0.43 10.78
N ILE A 176 -1.46 0.19 11.95
CA ILE A 176 -2.57 0.96 12.52
C ILE A 176 -2.88 2.18 11.64
N SER A 177 -1.87 2.96 11.24
CA SER A 177 -2.08 4.16 10.43
C SER A 177 -2.55 3.81 9.01
N PHE A 178 -2.11 2.69 8.45
CA PHE A 178 -2.59 2.20 7.16
C PHE A 178 -4.05 1.74 7.23
N ALA A 179 -4.42 1.00 8.29
CA ALA A 179 -5.81 0.65 8.54
C ALA A 179 -6.69 1.90 8.71
N ALA A 180 -6.24 2.88 9.49
CA ALA A 180 -6.94 4.15 9.68
C ALA A 180 -7.15 4.89 8.34
N TYR A 181 -6.16 4.90 7.45
CA TYR A 181 -6.30 5.45 6.11
C TYR A 181 -7.46 4.80 5.33
N TYR A 182 -7.55 3.46 5.32
CA TYR A 182 -8.62 2.72 4.63
C TYR A 182 -10.00 3.03 5.22
N ILE A 183 -10.10 3.02 6.55
CA ILE A 183 -11.34 3.26 7.29
C ILE A 183 -11.80 4.72 7.09
N LEU A 184 -10.90 5.69 7.29
CA LEU A 184 -11.23 7.10 7.16
C LEU A 184 -11.51 7.52 5.72
N MET A 185 -10.88 6.90 4.73
CA MET A 185 -11.25 7.11 3.32
C MET A 185 -12.74 6.85 3.10
N LYS A 186 -13.29 5.81 3.70
CA LYS A 186 -14.72 5.47 3.64
C LYS A 186 -15.57 6.38 4.54
N LYS A 187 -15.15 6.56 5.80
CA LYS A 187 -15.88 7.34 6.81
C LYS A 187 -16.06 8.79 6.41
N LEU A 188 -15.00 9.41 5.90
CA LEU A 188 -15.00 10.80 5.44
C LEU A 188 -15.58 10.96 4.02
N ARG A 189 -16.02 9.89 3.38
CA ARG A 189 -16.48 9.88 1.98
C ARG A 189 -15.44 10.45 1.00
N ALA A 190 -14.16 10.36 1.32
CA ALA A 190 -13.07 10.80 0.46
C ALA A 190 -12.96 9.93 -0.81
N ASP A 191 -13.53 8.75 -0.78
CA ASP A 191 -13.73 7.87 -1.94
C ASP A 191 -14.61 8.48 -3.03
N LYS A 192 -15.32 9.58 -2.78
CA LYS A 192 -16.13 10.33 -3.75
C LYS A 192 -15.34 11.42 -4.48
N ILE A 193 -14.20 11.87 -3.93
CA ILE A 193 -13.33 12.86 -4.56
C ILE A 193 -12.72 12.24 -5.84
N GLU A 194 -12.59 12.98 -6.92
CA GLU A 194 -12.01 12.47 -8.18
C GLU A 194 -10.64 11.83 -7.93
N VAL A 195 -10.41 10.62 -8.50
CA VAL A 195 -9.25 9.78 -8.14
C VAL A 195 -7.92 10.48 -8.40
N VAL A 196 -7.78 11.10 -9.56
CA VAL A 196 -6.51 11.77 -9.93
C VAL A 196 -6.26 12.96 -9.02
N LYS A 197 -7.30 13.78 -8.79
CA LYS A 197 -7.24 14.92 -7.87
C LYS A 197 -6.83 14.47 -6.46
N PHE A 198 -7.55 13.51 -5.89
CA PHE A 198 -7.27 12.97 -4.57
C PHE A 198 -5.85 12.43 -4.46
N THR A 199 -5.46 11.57 -5.40
CA THR A 199 -4.15 10.91 -5.36
C THR A 199 -3.01 11.90 -5.57
N THR A 200 -3.16 12.89 -6.46
CA THR A 200 -2.17 13.95 -6.69
C THR A 200 -1.91 14.73 -5.41
N TRP A 201 -2.97 15.21 -4.75
CA TRP A 201 -2.81 15.98 -3.51
C TRP A 201 -2.26 15.16 -2.35
N VAL A 202 -2.68 13.91 -2.19
CA VAL A 202 -2.10 13.02 -1.17
C VAL A 202 -0.60 12.83 -1.40
N MET A 203 -0.17 12.66 -2.66
CA MET A 203 1.25 12.51 -2.99
C MET A 203 2.04 13.79 -2.75
N MET A 204 1.55 14.92 -3.22
CA MET A 204 2.23 16.21 -3.05
C MET A 204 2.36 16.61 -1.58
N LEU A 205 1.30 16.44 -0.78
CA LEU A 205 1.37 16.72 0.66
C LEU A 205 2.30 15.75 1.38
N SER A 206 2.28 14.45 1.02
CA SER A 206 3.23 13.49 1.60
C SER A 206 4.67 13.84 1.26
N ALA A 207 4.96 14.25 0.02
CA ALA A 207 6.27 14.75 -0.36
C ALA A 207 6.68 15.97 0.47
N PHE A 208 5.77 16.93 0.63
CA PHE A 208 6.01 18.12 1.44
C PHE A 208 6.35 17.79 2.89
N TYR A 209 5.61 16.84 3.53
CA TYR A 209 5.94 16.42 4.90
C TYR A 209 7.34 15.82 5.00
N PHE A 210 7.74 14.99 4.03
CA PHE A 210 9.06 14.35 4.06
C PHE A 210 10.19 15.31 3.73
N ILE A 211 9.98 16.27 2.82
CA ILE A 211 10.94 17.33 2.54
C ILE A 211 11.19 18.18 3.79
N ILE A 212 10.11 18.57 4.49
CA ILE A 212 10.24 19.31 5.75
C ILE A 212 10.99 18.45 6.78
N ALA A 213 10.65 17.17 6.92
CA ALA A 213 11.33 16.27 7.84
C ALA A 213 12.82 16.13 7.51
N ALA A 214 13.20 15.97 6.24
CA ALA A 214 14.59 15.92 5.81
C ALA A 214 15.33 17.20 6.19
N LEU A 215 14.75 18.37 5.92
CA LEU A 215 15.37 19.67 6.24
C LEU A 215 15.49 19.89 7.75
N LEU A 216 14.52 19.45 8.56
CA LEU A 216 14.55 19.63 10.01
C LEU A 216 15.48 18.65 10.73
N PHE A 217 15.52 17.40 10.30
CA PHE A 217 16.28 16.34 11.00
C PHE A 217 17.66 16.07 10.41
N GLU A 218 17.83 16.31 9.10
CA GLU A 218 19.07 16.01 8.36
C GLU A 218 19.75 17.28 7.82
N GLY A 219 19.07 18.42 7.90
CA GLY A 219 19.56 19.74 7.47
C GLY A 219 19.61 19.97 5.96
N ARG A 220 19.40 18.91 5.16
CA ARG A 220 19.44 18.97 3.69
C ARG A 220 18.72 17.79 3.05
N LEU A 221 18.44 17.91 1.76
CA LEU A 221 18.11 16.76 0.89
C LEU A 221 19.40 16.32 0.19
N THR A 222 19.72 15.04 0.27
CA THR A 222 20.90 14.46 -0.37
C THR A 222 20.70 14.36 -1.87
N ALA A 223 21.64 14.84 -2.66
CA ALA A 223 21.58 14.69 -4.11
C ALA A 223 21.64 13.21 -4.52
N ILE A 224 20.95 12.88 -5.60
CA ILE A 224 20.91 11.50 -6.12
C ILE A 224 22.29 11.17 -6.72
N PRO A 225 22.98 10.11 -6.24
CA PRO A 225 24.41 9.93 -6.51
C PRO A 225 24.71 9.53 -7.97
N ASP A 226 23.89 8.68 -8.58
CA ASP A 226 24.18 8.08 -9.87
C ASP A 226 22.94 7.76 -10.71
N PHE A 227 23.16 7.34 -11.96
CA PHE A 227 22.10 6.96 -12.90
C PHE A 227 21.29 5.74 -12.42
N ARG A 228 21.91 4.78 -11.73
CA ARG A 228 21.24 3.60 -11.21
C ARG A 228 20.25 3.98 -10.10
N SER A 229 20.64 4.91 -9.25
CA SER A 229 19.77 5.48 -8.21
C SER A 229 18.58 6.23 -8.83
N TRP A 230 18.79 6.96 -9.92
CA TRP A 230 17.68 7.56 -10.67
C TRP A 230 16.69 6.52 -11.22
N MET A 231 17.19 5.42 -11.79
CA MET A 231 16.30 4.34 -12.27
C MET A 231 15.52 3.69 -11.15
N ASN A 232 16.15 3.45 -10.00
CA ASN A 232 15.48 2.94 -8.82
C ASN A 232 14.41 3.92 -8.28
N LEU A 233 14.70 5.22 -8.27
CA LEU A 233 13.73 6.25 -7.87
C LEU A 233 12.54 6.34 -8.82
N LEU A 234 12.76 6.27 -10.13
CA LEU A 234 11.69 6.24 -11.11
C LEU A 234 10.82 4.98 -10.94
N GLY A 235 11.43 3.82 -10.78
CA GLY A 235 10.72 2.58 -10.47
C GLY A 235 9.89 2.69 -9.19
N LEU A 236 10.49 3.23 -8.12
CA LEU A 236 9.83 3.42 -6.83
C LEU A 236 8.70 4.46 -6.91
N GLY A 237 8.95 5.60 -7.54
CA GLY A 237 7.97 6.70 -7.65
C GLY A 237 6.81 6.37 -8.58
N LEU A 238 7.11 5.89 -9.80
CA LEU A 238 6.08 5.69 -10.81
C LEU A 238 5.35 4.35 -10.64
N TRP A 239 6.10 3.25 -10.50
CA TRP A 239 5.48 1.94 -10.43
C TRP A 239 4.97 1.61 -9.03
N ALA A 240 5.86 1.57 -8.04
CA ALA A 240 5.50 1.16 -6.70
C ALA A 240 4.66 2.20 -5.93
N THR A 241 4.73 3.50 -6.28
CA THR A 241 3.98 4.55 -5.58
C THR A 241 2.79 5.04 -6.40
N MET A 242 2.98 5.61 -7.59
CA MET A 242 1.90 6.22 -8.36
C MET A 242 0.86 5.18 -8.83
N VAL A 243 1.30 4.12 -9.53
CA VAL A 243 0.39 3.08 -10.03
C VAL A 243 -0.33 2.40 -8.87
N SER A 244 0.39 2.03 -7.82
CA SER A 244 -0.19 1.38 -6.63
C SER A 244 -1.27 2.24 -5.98
N ASN A 245 -1.01 3.52 -5.72
CA ASN A 245 -1.98 4.40 -5.05
C ASN A 245 -3.21 4.69 -5.92
N ILE A 246 -3.05 4.99 -7.22
CA ILE A 246 -4.19 5.22 -8.12
C ILE A 246 -5.10 3.98 -8.18
N THR A 247 -4.50 2.82 -8.36
CA THR A 247 -5.26 1.56 -8.46
C THR A 247 -5.86 1.17 -7.12
N GLY A 248 -5.17 1.40 -6.01
CA GLY A 248 -5.69 1.20 -4.66
C GLY A 248 -6.92 2.05 -4.36
N VAL A 249 -6.89 3.35 -4.67
CA VAL A 249 -8.06 4.23 -4.52
C VAL A 249 -9.22 3.77 -5.40
N LYS A 250 -8.95 3.36 -6.65
CA LYS A 250 -9.98 2.80 -7.54
C LYS A 250 -10.57 1.49 -7.01
N ALA A 251 -9.76 0.66 -6.36
CA ALA A 251 -10.21 -0.59 -5.75
C ALA A 251 -11.14 -0.32 -4.55
N ILE A 252 -10.71 0.52 -3.60
CA ILE A 252 -11.50 0.90 -2.42
C ILE A 252 -12.89 1.42 -2.83
N ARG A 253 -12.96 2.21 -3.89
CA ARG A 253 -14.23 2.72 -4.43
C ARG A 253 -15.17 1.63 -4.97
N ARG A 254 -14.62 0.55 -5.52
CA ARG A 254 -15.41 -0.49 -6.19
C ARG A 254 -15.78 -1.67 -5.31
N ILE A 255 -14.84 -2.13 -4.49
CA ILE A 255 -15.00 -3.33 -3.68
C ILE A 255 -14.90 -3.06 -2.17
N GLY A 256 -14.71 -1.79 -1.80
CA GLY A 256 -14.62 -1.35 -0.41
C GLY A 256 -13.26 -1.60 0.24
N PRO A 257 -13.08 -1.04 1.47
CA PRO A 257 -11.79 -1.10 2.18
C PRO A 257 -11.38 -2.53 2.53
N THR A 258 -12.31 -3.34 3.03
CA THR A 258 -12.00 -4.70 3.51
C THR A 258 -11.49 -5.62 2.41
N HIS A 259 -12.22 -5.75 1.29
CA HIS A 259 -11.77 -6.62 0.20
C HIS A 259 -10.47 -6.11 -0.43
N THR A 260 -10.30 -4.78 -0.53
CA THR A 260 -9.05 -4.20 -1.02
C THR A 260 -7.89 -4.52 -0.08
N SER A 261 -8.09 -4.47 1.24
CA SER A 261 -7.05 -4.78 2.23
C SER A 261 -6.63 -6.26 2.21
N ILE A 262 -7.58 -7.17 2.03
CA ILE A 262 -7.27 -8.62 1.95
C ILE A 262 -6.46 -8.94 0.68
N LEU A 263 -6.83 -8.34 -0.47
CA LEU A 263 -6.06 -8.46 -1.71
C LEU A 263 -4.66 -7.84 -1.60
N GLY A 264 -4.42 -7.03 -0.57
CA GLY A 264 -3.10 -6.54 -0.16
C GLY A 264 -2.06 -7.64 0.10
N ALA A 265 -2.51 -8.87 0.38
CA ALA A 265 -1.65 -10.05 0.56
C ALA A 265 -0.79 -10.39 -0.68
N LEU A 266 -1.14 -9.90 -1.86
CA LEU A 266 -0.30 -10.03 -3.05
C LEU A 266 1.00 -9.21 -2.96
N GLN A 267 1.07 -8.20 -2.09
CA GLN A 267 2.27 -7.41 -1.88
C GLN A 267 3.46 -8.24 -1.37
N PRO A 268 3.36 -8.96 -0.23
CA PRO A 268 4.46 -9.80 0.23
C PRO A 268 4.79 -10.95 -0.73
N VAL A 269 3.81 -11.50 -1.44
CA VAL A 269 4.06 -12.51 -2.49
C VAL A 269 4.94 -11.93 -3.59
N THR A 270 4.62 -10.74 -4.08
CA THR A 270 5.44 -10.08 -5.11
C THR A 270 6.83 -9.76 -4.58
N ALA A 271 6.95 -9.29 -3.33
CA ALA A 271 8.25 -8.99 -2.72
C ALA A 271 9.15 -10.25 -2.64
N VAL A 272 8.61 -11.39 -2.24
CA VAL A 272 9.36 -12.68 -2.21
C VAL A 272 9.78 -13.11 -3.60
N ILE A 273 8.89 -13.07 -4.59
CA ILE A 273 9.24 -13.41 -5.98
C ILE A 273 10.40 -12.53 -6.49
N LEU A 274 10.34 -11.23 -6.21
CA LEU A 274 11.41 -10.30 -6.61
C LEU A 274 12.72 -10.54 -5.85
N GLY A 275 12.63 -10.89 -4.56
CA GLY A 275 13.79 -11.27 -3.75
C GLY A 275 14.54 -12.45 -4.34
N VAL A 276 13.81 -13.49 -4.74
CA VAL A 276 14.40 -14.67 -5.40
C VAL A 276 15.00 -14.34 -6.76
N LEU A 277 14.28 -13.57 -7.59
CA LEU A 277 14.69 -13.30 -8.97
C LEU A 277 15.85 -12.31 -9.06
N PHE A 278 15.89 -11.29 -8.19
CA PHE A 278 16.82 -10.17 -8.32
C PHE A 278 17.83 -10.04 -7.18
N LEU A 279 17.52 -10.57 -5.99
CA LEU A 279 18.39 -10.48 -4.81
C LEU A 279 19.08 -11.82 -4.48
N GLY A 280 18.81 -12.90 -5.25
CA GLY A 280 19.38 -14.21 -5.02
C GLY A 280 18.91 -14.89 -3.74
N GLU A 281 17.74 -14.50 -3.22
CA GLU A 281 17.17 -15.11 -2.02
C GLU A 281 16.74 -16.56 -2.30
N HIS A 282 16.94 -17.46 -1.35
CA HIS A 282 16.51 -18.84 -1.47
C HIS A 282 15.05 -19.02 -1.04
N LEU A 283 14.27 -19.72 -1.88
CA LEU A 283 12.92 -20.14 -1.52
C LEU A 283 12.97 -21.30 -0.55
N TYR A 284 12.61 -21.05 0.69
CA TYR A 284 12.39 -22.13 1.67
C TYR A 284 11.01 -22.76 1.47
N THR A 285 10.88 -24.06 1.83
CA THR A 285 9.58 -24.77 1.75
C THR A 285 8.45 -24.02 2.46
N ARG A 286 8.76 -23.36 3.59
CA ARG A 286 7.80 -22.52 4.33
C ARG A 286 7.30 -21.35 3.49
N SER A 287 8.18 -20.72 2.72
CA SER A 287 7.80 -19.60 1.84
C SER A 287 6.87 -20.08 0.71
N ILE A 288 7.12 -21.25 0.14
CA ILE A 288 6.23 -21.84 -0.88
C ILE A 288 4.84 -22.11 -0.31
N ILE A 289 4.76 -22.69 0.90
CA ILE A 289 3.48 -22.94 1.58
C ILE A 289 2.78 -21.59 1.85
N GLY A 290 3.50 -20.59 2.34
CA GLY A 290 2.98 -19.25 2.60
C GLY A 290 2.38 -18.58 1.34
N VAL A 291 3.12 -18.59 0.23
CA VAL A 291 2.65 -18.10 -1.08
C VAL A 291 1.37 -18.81 -1.50
N THR A 292 1.36 -20.15 -1.40
CA THR A 292 0.21 -20.98 -1.79
C THR A 292 -1.04 -20.63 -0.98
N LEU A 293 -0.90 -20.48 0.34
CA LEU A 293 -2.01 -20.09 1.22
C LEU A 293 -2.56 -18.71 0.87
N ILE A 294 -1.68 -17.73 0.58
CA ILE A 294 -2.09 -16.39 0.18
C ILE A 294 -2.85 -16.44 -1.16
N LEU A 295 -2.34 -17.18 -2.14
CA LEU A 295 -3.00 -17.30 -3.44
C LEU A 295 -4.37 -17.98 -3.33
N ILE A 296 -4.51 -19.00 -2.46
CA ILE A 296 -5.81 -19.62 -2.17
C ILE A 296 -6.76 -18.59 -1.52
N ALA A 297 -6.31 -17.86 -0.50
CA ALA A 297 -7.12 -16.85 0.18
C ALA A 297 -7.61 -15.76 -0.78
N VAL A 298 -6.72 -15.24 -1.63
CA VAL A 298 -7.05 -14.26 -2.68
C VAL A 298 -8.07 -14.85 -3.66
N SER A 299 -7.86 -16.09 -4.11
CA SER A 299 -8.77 -16.78 -5.03
C SER A 299 -10.15 -16.95 -4.43
N VAL A 300 -10.26 -17.37 -3.17
CA VAL A 300 -11.53 -17.53 -2.44
C VAL A 300 -12.32 -16.21 -2.45
N ILE A 301 -11.65 -15.08 -2.16
CA ILE A 301 -12.30 -13.76 -2.18
C ILE A 301 -12.75 -13.39 -3.58
N VAL A 302 -11.91 -13.60 -4.60
CA VAL A 302 -12.27 -13.32 -5.99
C VAL A 302 -13.51 -14.11 -6.42
N PHE A 303 -13.60 -15.39 -6.06
CA PHE A 303 -14.76 -16.23 -6.38
C PHE A 303 -16.00 -15.84 -5.56
N HIS A 304 -15.83 -15.48 -4.28
CA HIS A 304 -16.95 -15.03 -3.45
C HIS A 304 -17.55 -13.72 -3.96
N GLN A 305 -16.75 -12.81 -4.49
CA GLN A 305 -17.21 -11.56 -5.10
C GLN A 305 -17.93 -11.75 -6.45
N LYS A 306 -17.79 -12.93 -7.09
CA LYS A 306 -18.50 -13.25 -8.34
C LYS A 306 -19.96 -13.65 -8.14
N LYS A 307 -20.32 -14.09 -6.94
CA LYS A 307 -21.69 -14.36 -6.56
C LYS A 307 -22.37 -13.10 -6.00
#